data_48b85beb6742efe9b62e66c1629b75b4
#
_entry.id   48b85beb6742efe9b62e66c1629b75b4
#
_cell.length_a   1.000
_cell.length_b   1.000
_cell.length_c   1.000
_cell.angle_alpha   90.00
_cell.angle_beta   90.00
_cell.angle_gamma   90.00
#
_symmetry.space_group_name_H-M   'P 1'
#
loop_
_entity.id
_entity.type
_entity.pdbx_description
1 polymer ?
#
loop_
_entity_poly.entity_id
_entity_poly.type
_entity_poly.pdbx_seq_one_letter_code
_entity_poly.pdbx_strand_id
1 'polypeptide(L)'
;PGLEDPGADDSGPVSYPSPVVHAITEAMGEAVRNSLRHAGPEANIAVLIEMRSRFVRVTVSDDGKGFDADAVPPERLGIAVSIGRRMALIDGGWGRLRSVIDRGTTVQVGWSGS
;
A
#
# COMPACT_ATOMS: atom_id res chain seq x y z
N PRO A 1 -8.17 -24.48 -23.25
CA PRO A 1 -7.91 -23.86 -23.14
C PRO A 1 -7.18 -23.17 -22.72
N GLY A 2 -6.64 -23.16 -23.23
CA GLY A 2 -5.75 -22.35 -23.02
C GLY A 2 -5.82 -21.76 -21.88
N LEU A 3 -6.50 -22.09 -21.68
CA LEU A 3 -6.59 -21.56 -20.80
C LEU A 3 -5.93 -21.87 -19.76
N GLU A 4 -5.38 -22.66 -19.70
CA GLU A 4 -4.76 -22.99 -18.68
C GLU A 4 -3.44 -22.73 -18.72
N ASP A 5 -3.03 -21.93 -19.39
CA ASP A 5 -1.86 -21.24 -19.40
C ASP A 5 -1.69 -20.49 -18.12
N PRO A 6 -0.53 -20.50 -17.51
CA PRO A 6 -0.29 -19.76 -16.30
C PRO A 6 -0.60 -18.27 -16.41
N GLY A 7 -0.41 -17.70 -17.57
CA GLY A 7 -0.75 -16.34 -17.77
C GLY A 7 -2.23 -16.08 -17.69
N ALA A 8 -3.01 -17.07 -18.06
CA ALA A 8 -4.45 -16.95 -17.98
C ALA A 8 -4.91 -16.87 -16.53
N ASP A 9 -4.22 -17.56 -15.62
CA ASP A 9 -4.55 -17.47 -14.21
C ASP A 9 -4.35 -16.06 -13.68
N ASP A 10 -3.31 -15.39 -14.15
CA ASP A 10 -3.04 -14.03 -13.71
C ASP A 10 -3.90 -13.01 -14.41
N SER A 11 -4.43 -13.34 -15.57
CA SER A 11 -5.23 -12.39 -16.33
C SER A 11 -6.72 -12.60 -16.15
N GLY A 12 -7.15 -13.70 -15.53
CA GLY A 12 -8.56 -13.95 -15.29
C GLY A 12 -9.05 -13.21 -14.05
N PRO A 13 -10.31 -13.39 -13.71
CA PRO A 13 -10.85 -12.81 -12.48
C PRO A 13 -10.09 -13.30 -11.27
N VAL A 14 -9.79 -12.39 -10.38
CA VAL A 14 -9.04 -12.69 -9.17
C VAL A 14 -9.94 -12.47 -7.97
N SER A 15 -9.92 -13.40 -7.04
CA SER A 15 -10.71 -13.26 -5.84
C SER A 15 -9.81 -13.38 -4.62
N TYR A 16 -10.08 -12.57 -3.62
CA TYR A 16 -9.32 -12.53 -2.40
C TYR A 16 -10.24 -12.69 -1.20
N PRO A 17 -9.74 -13.23 -0.09
CA PRO A 17 -10.54 -13.28 1.12
C PRO A 17 -11.02 -11.90 1.54
N SER A 18 -12.24 -11.79 2.01
CA SER A 18 -12.80 -10.50 2.41
C SER A 18 -11.95 -9.74 3.41
N PRO A 19 -11.36 -10.38 4.43
CA PRO A 19 -10.50 -9.62 5.34
C PRO A 19 -9.30 -8.99 4.65
N VAL A 20 -8.75 -9.66 3.63
CA VAL A 20 -7.63 -9.12 2.86
C VAL A 20 -8.06 -7.87 2.09
N VAL A 21 -9.18 -7.96 1.39
CA VAL A 21 -9.71 -6.83 0.63
C VAL A 21 -9.97 -5.66 1.54
N HIS A 22 -10.59 -5.92 2.68
CA HIS A 22 -10.92 -4.86 3.63
C HIS A 22 -9.66 -4.17 4.15
N ALA A 23 -8.67 -4.95 4.57
CA ALA A 23 -7.46 -4.37 5.13
C ALA A 23 -6.66 -3.58 4.09
N ILE A 24 -6.53 -4.13 2.89
CA ILE A 24 -5.81 -3.44 1.82
C ILE A 24 -6.51 -2.13 1.45
N THR A 25 -7.83 -2.16 1.33
CA THR A 25 -8.60 -0.98 0.96
C THR A 25 -8.50 0.10 2.02
N GLU A 26 -8.60 -0.28 3.30
CA GLU A 26 -8.48 0.67 4.39
C GLU A 26 -7.09 1.27 4.46
N ALA A 27 -6.06 0.45 4.30
CA ALA A 27 -4.68 0.91 4.34
C ALA A 27 -4.38 1.85 3.18
N MET A 28 -4.85 1.51 1.99
CA MET A 28 -4.66 2.34 0.81
C MET A 28 -5.34 3.70 1.00
N GLY A 29 -6.58 3.70 1.48
CA GLY A 29 -7.31 4.94 1.72
C GLY A 29 -6.61 5.83 2.72
N GLU A 30 -6.08 5.23 3.79
CA GLU A 30 -5.35 5.98 4.80
C GLU A 30 -4.08 6.59 4.23
N ALA A 31 -3.36 5.84 3.40
CA ALA A 31 -2.13 6.32 2.78
C ALA A 31 -2.42 7.48 1.82
N VAL A 32 -3.49 7.38 1.04
CA VAL A 32 -3.87 8.46 0.13
C VAL A 32 -4.26 9.71 0.89
N ARG A 33 -5.07 9.56 1.94
CA ARG A 33 -5.47 10.71 2.76
C ARG A 33 -4.26 11.37 3.40
N ASN A 34 -3.29 10.57 3.82
CA ASN A 34 -2.08 11.09 4.41
C ASN A 34 -1.27 11.91 3.41
N SER A 35 -1.12 11.40 2.19
CA SER A 35 -0.44 12.15 1.14
C SER A 35 -1.15 13.46 0.81
N LEU A 36 -2.47 13.42 0.70
CA LEU A 36 -3.25 14.62 0.42
C LEU A 36 -3.09 15.66 1.52
N ARG A 37 -2.93 15.23 2.75
CA ARG A 37 -2.80 16.13 3.88
C ARG A 37 -1.41 16.71 4.04
N HIS A 38 -0.37 15.93 3.75
CA HIS A 38 0.99 16.28 4.15
C HIS A 38 1.98 16.51 3.02
N ALA A 39 1.72 16.00 1.83
CA ALA A 39 2.71 16.08 0.76
C ALA A 39 2.90 17.49 0.20
N GLY A 40 1.89 18.32 0.30
CA GLY A 40 1.93 19.67 -0.22
C GLY A 40 1.01 19.83 -1.43
N PRO A 41 0.61 21.07 -1.72
CA PRO A 41 -0.43 21.30 -2.74
C PRO A 41 0.02 21.00 -4.16
N GLU A 42 1.32 20.95 -4.42
CA GLU A 42 1.80 20.68 -5.77
C GLU A 42 2.33 19.26 -5.94
N ALA A 43 2.20 18.45 -4.94
CA ALA A 43 2.71 17.09 -5.03
C ALA A 43 1.83 16.23 -5.93
N ASN A 44 2.46 15.36 -6.68
CA ASN A 44 1.75 14.35 -7.46
C ASN A 44 1.61 13.09 -6.61
N ILE A 45 0.43 12.49 -6.65
CA ILE A 45 0.16 11.27 -5.91
C ILE A 45 -0.18 10.18 -6.91
N ALA A 46 0.48 9.06 -6.79
CA ALA A 46 0.26 7.92 -7.67
C ALA A 46 -0.10 6.69 -6.86
N VAL A 47 -1.02 5.90 -7.39
CA VAL A 47 -1.42 4.64 -6.77
C VAL A 47 -1.22 3.55 -7.81
N LEU A 48 -0.44 2.54 -7.45
CA LEU A 48 -0.21 1.39 -8.30
C LEU A 48 -0.76 0.15 -7.60
N ILE A 49 -1.62 -0.58 -8.28
CA ILE A 49 -2.20 -1.81 -7.75
C ILE A 49 -1.74 -2.96 -8.62
N GLU A 50 -1.07 -3.92 -7.99
CA GLU A 50 -0.59 -5.12 -8.67
C GLU A 50 -1.35 -6.30 -8.10
N MET A 51 -2.01 -7.05 -8.97
CA MET A 51 -2.87 -8.15 -8.56
C MET A 51 -2.53 -9.41 -9.34
N ARG A 52 -2.32 -10.48 -8.60
CA ARG A 52 -2.10 -11.79 -9.19
C ARG A 52 -2.83 -12.81 -8.35
N SER A 53 -2.85 -14.05 -8.82
CA SER A 53 -3.44 -15.12 -8.02
C SER A 53 -2.72 -15.18 -6.68
N ARG A 54 -3.46 -15.02 -5.60
CA ARG A 54 -2.95 -15.10 -4.22
C ARG A 54 -1.87 -14.07 -3.90
N PHE A 55 -1.90 -12.94 -4.59
CA PHE A 55 -0.95 -11.87 -4.35
C PHE A 55 -1.56 -10.53 -4.70
N VAL A 56 -1.43 -9.56 -3.82
CA VAL A 56 -1.80 -8.19 -4.14
C VAL A 56 -0.80 -7.25 -3.46
N ARG A 57 -0.42 -6.22 -4.18
CA ARG A 57 0.45 -5.18 -3.63
C ARG A 57 -0.06 -3.83 -4.10
N VAL A 58 -0.24 -2.91 -3.17
CA VAL A 58 -0.64 -1.54 -3.47
C VAL A 58 0.48 -0.62 -3.06
N THR A 59 0.88 0.26 -3.95
CA THR A 59 1.89 1.27 -3.69
C THR A 59 1.24 2.63 -3.82
N VAL A 60 1.30 3.43 -2.76
CA VAL A 60 0.84 4.81 -2.78
C VAL A 60 2.07 5.67 -2.61
N SER A 61 2.36 6.51 -3.59
CA SER A 61 3.56 7.34 -3.54
C SER A 61 3.22 8.78 -3.88
N ASP A 62 3.96 9.69 -3.26
CA ASP A 62 3.90 11.10 -3.62
C ASP A 62 5.32 11.63 -3.75
N ASP A 63 5.45 12.73 -4.49
CA ASP A 63 6.72 13.40 -4.69
C ASP A 63 6.78 14.70 -3.86
N GLY A 64 6.13 14.70 -2.71
CA GLY A 64 6.00 15.89 -1.88
C GLY A 64 7.13 16.07 -0.91
N LYS A 65 6.80 16.68 0.23
CA LYS A 65 7.80 17.09 1.21
C LYS A 65 8.56 15.95 1.86
N GLY A 66 7.93 14.80 2.00
CA GLY A 66 8.54 13.71 2.72
C GLY A 66 8.87 14.06 4.16
N PHE A 67 9.57 13.17 4.81
CA PHE A 67 10.09 13.40 6.16
C PHE A 67 11.26 12.46 6.39
N ASP A 68 12.02 12.74 7.45
CA ASP A 68 13.15 11.89 7.82
C ASP A 68 12.62 10.60 8.46
N ALA A 69 12.87 9.48 7.82
CA ALA A 69 12.38 8.19 8.30
C ALA A 69 13.02 7.79 9.64
N ASP A 70 14.19 8.34 9.95
CA ASP A 70 14.85 8.06 11.22
C ASP A 70 14.32 8.95 12.36
N ALA A 71 13.52 9.96 12.02
CA ALA A 71 12.96 10.88 13.00
C ALA A 71 11.52 11.20 12.60
N VAL A 72 10.66 10.19 12.65
CA VAL A 72 9.28 10.32 12.18
C VAL A 72 8.54 11.35 13.01
N PRO A 73 7.98 12.39 12.39
CA PRO A 73 7.20 13.38 13.14
C PRO A 73 5.99 12.72 13.81
N PRO A 74 5.59 13.21 14.98
CA PRO A 74 4.47 12.62 15.71
C PRO A 74 3.20 12.50 14.86
N GLU A 75 2.93 13.46 13.99
CA GLU A 75 1.73 13.43 13.16
C GLU A 75 1.80 12.36 12.07
N ARG A 76 3.00 11.82 11.77
CA ARG A 76 3.16 10.77 10.78
C ARG A 76 3.33 9.41 11.41
N LEU A 77 3.73 9.38 12.68
CA LEU A 77 3.95 8.12 13.39
C LEU A 77 2.66 7.31 13.47
N GLY A 78 1.54 7.99 13.69
CA GLY A 78 0.25 7.32 13.80
C GLY A 78 -0.11 6.52 12.56
N ILE A 79 0.15 7.08 11.38
CA ILE A 79 -0.23 6.36 10.16
C ILE A 79 0.68 5.17 9.93
N ALA A 80 1.98 5.31 10.20
CA ALA A 80 2.90 4.20 10.03
C ALA A 80 2.51 3.03 10.93
N VAL A 81 2.18 3.31 12.19
CA VAL A 81 1.76 2.28 13.14
C VAL A 81 0.43 1.67 12.73
N SER A 82 -0.52 2.51 12.33
CA SER A 82 -1.87 2.06 11.97
C SER A 82 -1.84 1.12 10.76
N ILE A 83 -1.11 1.48 9.72
CA ILE A 83 -1.03 0.67 8.52
C ILE A 83 -0.33 -0.65 8.83
N GLY A 84 0.80 -0.60 9.54
CA GLY A 84 1.52 -1.81 9.89
C GLY A 84 0.70 -2.76 10.74
N ARG A 85 -0.02 -2.21 11.73
CA ARG A 85 -0.84 -3.00 12.62
C ARG A 85 -2.01 -3.64 11.88
N ARG A 86 -2.65 -2.87 11.00
CA ARG A 86 -3.78 -3.37 10.22
C ARG A 86 -3.36 -4.54 9.33
N MET A 87 -2.22 -4.41 8.66
CA MET A 87 -1.75 -5.47 7.77
C MET A 87 -1.25 -6.68 8.55
N ALA A 88 -0.70 -6.46 9.73
CA ALA A 88 -0.20 -7.57 10.56
C ALA A 88 -1.32 -8.46 11.09
N LEU A 89 -2.57 -7.98 11.08
CA LEU A 89 -3.71 -8.81 11.51
C LEU A 89 -4.08 -9.86 10.48
N ILE A 90 -3.52 -9.78 9.28
CA ILE A 90 -3.83 -10.73 8.21
C ILE A 90 -2.65 -11.65 8.02
N ASP A 91 -2.91 -12.95 8.04
CA ASP A 91 -1.87 -13.92 7.75
C ASP A 91 -1.39 -13.72 6.32
N GLY A 92 -0.09 -13.47 6.16
CA GLY A 92 0.50 -13.15 4.86
C GLY A 92 0.47 -11.68 4.49
N GLY A 93 -0.07 -10.82 5.37
CA GLY A 93 -0.12 -9.40 5.13
C GLY A 93 1.14 -8.68 5.60
N TRP A 94 1.45 -7.58 4.93
CA TRP A 94 2.63 -6.78 5.30
C TRP A 94 2.41 -5.34 4.84
N GLY A 95 3.15 -4.44 5.48
CA GLY A 95 3.14 -3.04 5.10
C GLY A 95 4.49 -2.42 5.39
N ARG A 96 4.83 -1.40 4.62
CA ARG A 96 6.07 -0.65 4.84
C ARG A 96 5.88 0.79 4.39
N LEU A 97 6.65 1.67 5.00
CA LEU A 97 6.63 3.08 4.69
C LEU A 97 8.05 3.55 4.48
N ARG A 98 8.26 4.35 3.45
CA ARG A 98 9.55 4.96 3.18
C ARG A 98 9.32 6.44 2.90
N SER A 99 10.16 7.30 3.45
CA SER A 99 10.07 8.72 3.19
C SER A 99 11.45 9.34 3.20
N VAL A 100 11.65 10.31 2.33
CA VAL A 100 12.90 11.06 2.24
C VAL A 100 12.54 12.52 2.11
N ILE A 101 13.19 13.36 2.90
CA ILE A 101 12.93 14.80 2.88
C ILE A 101 13.09 15.35 1.47
N ASP A 102 12.09 16.11 1.02
CA ASP A 102 12.02 16.74 -0.29
C ASP A 102 11.93 15.76 -1.46
N ARG A 103 11.75 14.46 -1.18
CA ARG A 103 11.58 13.48 -2.25
C ARG A 103 10.24 12.78 -2.21
N GLY A 104 9.59 12.82 -1.06
CA GLY A 104 8.25 12.28 -0.94
C GLY A 104 8.16 11.06 -0.07
N THR A 105 6.98 10.45 -0.08
CA THR A 105 6.65 9.31 0.77
C THR A 105 6.08 8.20 -0.09
N THR A 106 6.45 6.97 0.23
CA THR A 106 5.91 5.77 -0.42
C THR A 106 5.42 4.82 0.65
N VAL A 107 4.17 4.39 0.51
CA VAL A 107 3.58 3.37 1.37
C VAL A 107 3.27 2.16 0.50
N GLN A 108 3.72 0.99 0.92
CA GLN A 108 3.35 -0.25 0.25
C GLN A 108 2.66 -1.15 1.24
N VAL A 109 1.56 -1.74 0.80
CA VAL A 109 0.88 -2.78 1.57
C VAL A 109 0.64 -3.94 0.63
N GLY A 110 0.69 -5.13 1.17
CA GLY A 110 0.52 -6.29 0.34
C GLY A 110 0.08 -7.51 1.11
N TRP A 111 -0.25 -8.53 0.36
CA TRP A 111 -0.67 -9.82 0.89
C TRP A 111 -0.24 -10.90 -0.07
N SER A 112 0.28 -11.99 0.49
CA SER A 112 0.59 -13.20 -0.27
C SER A 112 -0.08 -14.36 0.42
N GLY A 113 -0.92 -15.07 -0.32
CA GLY A 113 -1.56 -16.27 0.20
C GLY A 113 -0.69 -17.50 -0.03
N SER A 114 -0.92 -18.52 0.76
CA SER A 114 -0.18 -19.77 0.59
C SER A 114 -0.89 -20.75 -0.32
#